data_e4ca524de37f3b3f4c9037132db3c2b2
#
_entry.id   e4ca524de37f3b3f4c9037132db3c2b2
#
_cell.length_a   1.000
_cell.length_b   1.000
_cell.length_c   1.000
_cell.angle_alpha   90.00
_cell.angle_beta   90.00
_cell.angle_gamma   90.00
#
_symmetry.space_group_name_H-M   'P 1'
#
loop_
_entity.id
_entity.type
_entity.pdbx_description
1 polymer ?
#
loop_
_entity_poly.entity_id
_entity_poly.type
_entity_poly.pdbx_seq_one_letter_code
_entity_poly.pdbx_strand_id
1 'polypeptide(L)'
;GSEYKGLQQLFDANRVNVITLDPETSQARGNRHDGALQIPYDAIEPEDIAMLAGVLTLSEVQVNALYFLRRRLGRKWLRKLLSNDENDQSELDEFVQQGDLIKGTLGAIQRKFEIFRRMGFLQTNVSEDLVETLFQKLNSGISIVLEFGIYGDSLPAYMFVANYLTRRIHHRYVATKNKAFGNQGDEPNPLMIVIEEAHKFLDPEIS
;
A
#
# COMPACT_ATOMS: atom_id res chain seq x y z
N GLY A 1 -38.01 1.77 -4.52
CA GLY A 1 -36.65 2.12 -4.09
C GLY A 1 -35.76 2.22 -5.31
N SER A 2 -34.99 3.31 -5.45
CA SER A 2 -34.01 3.44 -6.50
C SER A 2 -32.89 2.43 -6.22
N GLU A 3 -32.79 1.44 -7.07
CA GLU A 3 -31.70 0.46 -7.03
C GLU A 3 -30.43 1.16 -7.54
N TYR A 4 -29.50 1.47 -6.65
CA TYR A 4 -28.20 2.01 -7.06
C TYR A 4 -27.42 0.89 -7.75
N LYS A 5 -27.12 1.07 -9.03
CA LYS A 5 -26.32 0.13 -9.80
C LYS A 5 -24.82 0.42 -9.58
N GLY A 6 -24.06 -0.59 -9.21
CA GLY A 6 -22.60 -0.49 -9.17
C GLY A 6 -22.02 -0.29 -10.59
N LEU A 7 -20.78 0.21 -10.66
CA LEU A 7 -20.10 0.48 -11.93
C LEU A 7 -20.07 -0.74 -12.86
N GLN A 8 -19.88 -1.95 -12.34
CA GLN A 8 -19.93 -3.20 -13.13
C GLN A 8 -21.30 -3.49 -13.74
N GLN A 9 -22.37 -2.95 -13.19
CA GLN A 9 -23.74 -3.10 -13.75
C GLN A 9 -24.06 -2.05 -14.80
N LEU A 10 -23.28 -0.95 -14.83
CA LEU A 10 -23.43 0.15 -15.79
C LEU A 10 -22.54 -0.02 -17.02
N PHE A 11 -21.44 -0.73 -16.89
CA PHE A 11 -20.47 -0.98 -17.96
C PHE A 11 -20.33 -2.49 -18.19
N ASP A 12 -19.85 -2.88 -19.37
CA ASP A 12 -19.49 -4.27 -19.64
C ASP A 12 -18.52 -4.78 -18.56
N ALA A 13 -18.82 -5.98 -18.02
CA ALA A 13 -18.01 -6.60 -16.97
C ALA A 13 -16.51 -6.72 -17.33
N ASN A 14 -16.20 -6.75 -18.62
CA ASN A 14 -14.81 -6.78 -19.12
C ASN A 14 -14.09 -5.42 -19.09
N ARG A 15 -14.80 -4.33 -18.81
CA ARG A 15 -14.25 -2.96 -18.79
C ARG A 15 -13.99 -2.43 -17.37
N VAL A 16 -14.49 -3.10 -16.35
CA VAL A 16 -14.33 -2.71 -14.95
C VAL A 16 -13.87 -3.94 -14.17
N ASN A 17 -12.74 -3.80 -13.48
CA ASN A 17 -12.18 -4.83 -12.64
C ASN A 17 -12.21 -4.36 -11.18
N VAL A 18 -12.87 -5.12 -10.31
CA VAL A 18 -13.00 -4.81 -8.88
C VAL A 18 -11.97 -5.62 -8.11
N ILE A 19 -11.10 -4.91 -7.40
CA ILE A 19 -10.09 -5.49 -6.52
C ILE A 19 -10.45 -5.15 -5.08
N THR A 20 -10.52 -6.15 -4.22
CA THR A 20 -10.87 -5.95 -2.81
C THR A 20 -9.66 -6.14 -1.89
N LEU A 21 -9.61 -5.39 -0.79
CA LEU A 21 -8.65 -5.61 0.30
C LEU A 21 -9.14 -6.69 1.28
N ASP A 22 -10.44 -7.02 1.22
CA ASP A 22 -11.10 -7.88 2.18
C ASP A 22 -12.08 -8.84 1.45
N PRO A 23 -11.53 -9.92 0.86
CA PRO A 23 -12.33 -10.87 0.09
C PRO A 23 -13.44 -11.53 0.91
N GLU A 24 -13.18 -11.81 2.19
CA GLU A 24 -14.14 -12.50 3.06
C GLU A 24 -15.39 -11.66 3.30
N THR A 25 -15.22 -10.39 3.67
CA THR A 25 -16.35 -9.47 3.87
C THR A 25 -17.07 -9.16 2.55
N SER A 26 -16.33 -8.99 1.45
CA SER A 26 -16.93 -8.77 0.12
C SER A 26 -17.82 -9.93 -0.26
N GLN A 27 -17.33 -11.16 -0.09
CA GLN A 27 -18.11 -12.36 -0.37
C GLN A 27 -19.34 -12.49 0.55
N ALA A 28 -19.18 -12.23 1.85
CA ALA A 28 -20.27 -12.29 2.81
C ALA A 28 -21.39 -11.28 2.52
N ARG A 29 -21.04 -10.13 1.93
CA ARG A 29 -22.00 -9.10 1.48
C ARG A 29 -22.60 -9.38 0.09
N GLY A 30 -22.20 -10.48 -0.56
CA GLY A 30 -22.62 -10.82 -1.92
C GLY A 30 -22.02 -9.91 -3.01
N ASN A 31 -20.96 -9.15 -2.67
CA ASN A 31 -20.25 -8.32 -3.63
C ASN A 31 -19.36 -9.21 -4.53
N ARG A 32 -19.37 -8.92 -5.82
CA ARG A 32 -18.45 -9.57 -6.76
C ARG A 32 -17.16 -8.79 -6.81
N HIS A 33 -16.05 -9.49 -6.74
CA HIS A 33 -14.71 -8.95 -6.99
C HIS A 33 -13.95 -9.87 -7.95
N ASP A 34 -13.01 -9.30 -8.68
CA ASP A 34 -12.23 -9.99 -9.70
C ASP A 34 -10.84 -10.39 -9.18
N GLY A 35 -10.49 -9.93 -7.99
CA GLY A 35 -9.23 -10.26 -7.33
C GLY A 35 -9.11 -9.62 -5.96
N ALA A 36 -8.10 -10.08 -5.21
CA ALA A 36 -7.74 -9.53 -3.91
C ALA A 36 -6.43 -8.75 -3.99
N LEU A 37 -6.39 -7.59 -3.32
CA LEU A 37 -5.17 -6.84 -3.14
C LEU A 37 -4.27 -7.56 -2.12
N GLN A 38 -3.07 -7.92 -2.52
CA GLN A 38 -2.03 -8.44 -1.64
C GLN A 38 -0.74 -7.66 -1.85
N ILE A 39 -0.22 -7.08 -0.80
CA ILE A 39 1.02 -6.31 -0.82
C ILE A 39 2.07 -7.06 -0.03
N PRO A 40 3.21 -7.44 -0.64
CA PRO A 40 4.28 -8.09 0.10
C PRO A 40 4.97 -7.08 1.03
N TYR A 41 5.25 -7.48 2.28
CA TYR A 41 6.02 -6.67 3.21
C TYR A 41 7.34 -6.20 2.61
N ASP A 42 7.99 -7.05 1.82
CA ASP A 42 9.29 -6.79 1.18
C ASP A 42 9.23 -5.74 0.04
N ALA A 43 8.02 -5.33 -0.39
CA ALA A 43 7.83 -4.27 -1.37
C ALA A 43 7.58 -2.89 -0.74
N ILE A 44 7.43 -2.83 0.60
CA ILE A 44 7.14 -1.59 1.30
C ILE A 44 8.46 -0.86 1.58
N GLU A 45 8.53 0.39 1.14
CA GLU A 45 9.67 1.28 1.37
C GLU A 45 9.39 2.25 2.53
N PRO A 46 10.42 2.79 3.19
CA PRO A 46 10.25 3.77 4.26
C PRO A 46 9.39 4.97 3.86
N GLU A 47 9.47 5.38 2.60
CA GLU A 47 8.68 6.49 2.04
C GLU A 47 7.17 6.22 2.10
N ASP A 48 6.76 4.95 1.91
CA ASP A 48 5.35 4.55 1.98
C ASP A 48 4.79 4.76 3.39
N ILE A 49 5.64 4.60 4.41
CA ILE A 49 5.28 4.79 5.82
C ILE A 49 5.47 6.25 6.25
N ALA A 50 6.51 6.92 5.76
CA ALA A 50 6.78 8.32 6.10
C ALA A 50 5.61 9.24 5.71
N MET A 51 4.91 8.93 4.64
CA MET A 51 3.69 9.64 4.23
C MET A 51 2.55 9.52 5.25
N LEU A 52 2.62 8.54 6.13
CA LEU A 52 1.66 8.32 7.22
C LEU A 52 2.15 8.91 8.56
N ALA A 53 3.25 9.65 8.58
CA ALA A 53 3.88 10.09 9.82
C ALA A 53 2.92 10.87 10.73
N GLY A 54 2.09 11.75 10.18
CA GLY A 54 1.06 12.49 10.92
C GLY A 54 0.03 11.56 11.56
N VAL A 55 -0.56 10.65 10.77
CA VAL A 55 -1.60 9.73 11.23
C VAL A 55 -1.05 8.71 12.24
N LEU A 56 0.17 8.23 12.05
CA LEU A 56 0.86 7.32 12.97
C LEU A 56 1.58 8.06 14.11
N THR A 57 1.50 9.40 14.11
CA THR A 57 2.20 10.24 15.09
C THR A 57 3.70 9.94 15.20
N LEU A 58 4.35 9.64 14.07
CA LEU A 58 5.79 9.37 14.03
C LEU A 58 6.58 10.67 14.20
N SER A 59 7.55 10.67 15.11
CA SER A 59 8.53 11.75 15.18
C SER A 59 9.54 11.64 14.04
N GLU A 60 10.22 12.73 13.74
CA GLU A 60 11.31 12.76 12.74
C GLU A 60 12.39 11.71 13.04
N VAL A 61 12.76 11.53 14.32
CA VAL A 61 13.71 10.49 14.75
C VAL A 61 13.21 9.09 14.40
N GLN A 62 11.91 8.84 14.57
CA GLN A 62 11.31 7.56 14.20
C GLN A 62 11.30 7.35 12.69
N VAL A 63 10.96 8.37 11.92
CA VAL A 63 11.01 8.30 10.45
C VAL A 63 12.44 8.03 9.97
N ASN A 64 13.44 8.73 10.50
CA ASN A 64 14.85 8.50 10.16
C ASN A 64 15.30 7.08 10.51
N ALA A 65 14.80 6.51 11.62
CA ALA A 65 15.07 5.12 11.99
C ALA A 65 14.52 4.11 10.96
N LEU A 66 13.41 4.40 10.26
CA LEU A 66 12.90 3.52 9.19
C LEU A 66 13.89 3.44 8.02
N TYR A 67 14.45 4.56 7.60
CA TYR A 67 15.47 4.60 6.54
C TYR A 67 16.75 3.88 6.97
N PHE A 68 17.15 4.03 8.23
CA PHE A 68 18.28 3.28 8.79
C PHE A 68 18.00 1.76 8.71
N LEU A 69 16.85 1.30 9.22
CA LEU A 69 16.47 -0.11 9.19
C LEU A 69 16.42 -0.66 7.76
N ARG A 70 15.86 0.10 6.82
CA ARG A 70 15.82 -0.29 5.40
C ARG A 70 17.22 -0.47 4.80
N ARG A 71 18.14 0.41 5.14
CA ARG A 71 19.54 0.35 4.69
C ARG A 71 20.28 -0.86 5.27
N ARG A 72 20.04 -1.20 6.55
CA ARG A 72 20.73 -2.29 7.26
C ARG A 72 20.14 -3.65 6.94
N LEU A 73 18.81 -3.78 6.91
CA LEU A 73 18.06 -5.02 6.76
C LEU A 73 17.60 -5.30 5.33
N GLY A 74 17.84 -4.37 4.41
CA GLY A 74 17.38 -4.51 3.03
C GLY A 74 15.85 -4.55 2.93
N ARG A 75 15.32 -5.26 1.93
CA ARG A 75 13.88 -5.36 1.66
C ARG A 75 13.09 -6.02 2.80
N LYS A 76 13.73 -6.80 3.64
CA LYS A 76 13.10 -7.52 4.76
C LYS A 76 12.87 -6.66 6.01
N TRP A 77 13.23 -5.37 5.96
CA TRP A 77 13.24 -4.47 7.12
C TRP A 77 11.92 -4.42 7.88
N LEU A 78 10.80 -4.23 7.17
CA LEU A 78 9.47 -4.11 7.80
C LEU A 78 9.02 -5.45 8.37
N ARG A 79 9.22 -6.54 7.63
CA ARG A 79 8.90 -7.88 8.11
C ARG A 79 9.67 -8.23 9.37
N LYS A 80 10.98 -7.97 9.41
CA LYS A 80 11.81 -8.21 10.60
C LYS A 80 11.40 -7.32 11.78
N LEU A 81 11.11 -6.05 11.52
CA LEU A 81 10.61 -5.13 12.54
C LEU A 81 9.32 -5.60 13.20
N LEU A 82 8.43 -6.23 12.42
CA LEU A 82 7.15 -6.77 12.86
C LEU A 82 7.21 -8.25 13.28
N SER A 83 8.33 -8.92 13.11
CA SER A 83 8.52 -10.32 13.48
C SER A 83 8.54 -10.49 14.99
N ASN A 84 8.01 -11.65 15.46
CA ASN A 84 8.19 -12.13 16.83
C ASN A 84 9.26 -13.22 16.90
N ASP A 85 9.98 -13.49 15.80
CA ASP A 85 11.07 -14.45 15.76
C ASP A 85 12.27 -13.94 16.57
N GLU A 86 12.86 -14.80 17.41
CA GLU A 86 13.95 -14.44 18.31
C GLU A 86 15.20 -13.99 17.56
N ASN A 87 15.48 -14.54 16.37
CA ASN A 87 16.64 -14.15 15.58
C ASN A 87 16.45 -12.74 14.99
N ASP A 88 15.24 -12.44 14.48
CA ASP A 88 14.94 -11.11 13.96
C ASP A 88 15.00 -10.04 15.08
N GLN A 89 14.49 -10.36 16.28
CA GLN A 89 14.56 -9.45 17.43
C GLN A 89 16.01 -9.28 17.93
N SER A 90 16.80 -10.35 17.94
CA SER A 90 18.23 -10.29 18.30
C SER A 90 19.01 -9.38 17.36
N GLU A 91 18.75 -9.46 16.04
CA GLU A 91 19.40 -8.57 15.06
C GLU A 91 19.02 -7.09 15.28
N LEU A 92 17.78 -6.81 15.66
CA LEU A 92 17.35 -5.45 16.00
C LEU A 92 18.00 -4.95 17.30
N ASP A 93 18.13 -5.83 18.30
CA ASP A 93 18.79 -5.52 19.56
C ASP A 93 20.28 -5.25 19.39
N GLU A 94 20.95 -5.92 18.43
CA GLU A 94 22.35 -5.62 18.08
C GLU A 94 22.54 -4.16 17.65
N PHE A 95 21.62 -3.58 16.86
CA PHE A 95 21.69 -2.16 16.48
C PHE A 95 21.55 -1.24 17.68
N VAL A 96 20.76 -1.63 18.68
CA VAL A 96 20.63 -0.89 19.95
C VAL A 96 21.94 -0.98 20.77
N GLN A 97 22.52 -2.17 20.86
CA GLN A 97 23.78 -2.40 21.60
C GLN A 97 24.96 -1.66 20.97
N GLN A 98 25.00 -1.57 19.64
CA GLN A 98 26.02 -0.81 18.89
C GLN A 98 25.82 0.70 18.97
N GLY A 99 24.71 1.17 19.51
CA GLY A 99 24.35 2.60 19.60
C GLY A 99 23.81 3.19 18.29
N ASP A 100 23.60 2.38 17.27
CA ASP A 100 23.07 2.81 15.98
C ASP A 100 21.57 3.17 16.06
N LEU A 101 20.85 2.57 17.01
CA LEU A 101 19.43 2.77 17.23
C LEU A 101 19.11 2.92 18.73
N ILE A 102 18.26 3.87 19.06
CA ILE A 102 17.82 4.07 20.46
C ILE A 102 16.73 3.05 20.79
N LYS A 103 16.91 2.29 21.89
CA LYS A 103 15.93 1.27 22.33
C LYS A 103 14.51 1.82 22.46
N GLY A 104 14.36 3.02 23.04
CA GLY A 104 13.06 3.68 23.16
C GLY A 104 12.40 3.99 21.81
N THR A 105 13.21 4.40 20.82
CA THR A 105 12.75 4.67 19.45
C THR A 105 12.28 3.38 18.78
N LEU A 106 13.07 2.30 18.85
CA LEU A 106 12.70 1.00 18.30
C LEU A 106 11.37 0.50 18.89
N GLY A 107 11.26 0.43 20.22
CA GLY A 107 10.05 -0.02 20.87
C GLY A 107 8.82 0.87 20.60
N ALA A 108 9.00 2.17 20.41
CA ALA A 108 7.92 3.07 20.01
C ALA A 108 7.44 2.80 18.58
N ILE A 109 8.37 2.57 17.65
CA ILE A 109 8.02 2.22 16.27
C ILE A 109 7.28 0.88 16.24
N GLN A 110 7.79 -0.16 16.91
CA GLN A 110 7.15 -1.48 16.96
C GLN A 110 5.69 -1.39 17.45
N ARG A 111 5.43 -0.64 18.52
CA ARG A 111 4.06 -0.43 19.04
C ARG A 111 3.14 0.28 18.04
N LYS A 112 3.65 1.32 17.35
CA LYS A 112 2.86 2.06 16.36
C LYS A 112 2.59 1.23 15.11
N PHE A 113 3.52 0.33 14.77
CA PHE A 113 3.43 -0.52 13.60
C PHE A 113 2.60 -1.80 13.81
N GLU A 114 2.10 -2.04 15.03
CA GLU A 114 1.18 -3.15 15.30
C GLU A 114 -0.07 -3.11 14.41
N ILE A 115 -0.46 -1.91 13.94
CA ILE A 115 -1.54 -1.74 12.99
C ILE A 115 -1.29 -2.47 11.66
N PHE A 116 -0.04 -2.53 11.19
CA PHE A 116 0.30 -3.22 9.94
C PHE A 116 0.17 -4.73 10.05
N ARG A 117 0.36 -5.32 11.23
CA ARG A 117 0.11 -6.75 11.47
C ARG A 117 -1.36 -7.11 11.32
N ARG A 118 -2.27 -6.15 11.54
CA ARG A 118 -3.72 -6.34 11.44
C ARG A 118 -4.25 -6.12 10.03
N MET A 119 -3.42 -5.63 9.11
CA MET A 119 -3.77 -5.44 7.71
C MET A 119 -3.58 -6.77 6.97
N GLY A 120 -4.65 -7.58 6.89
CA GLY A 120 -4.62 -8.91 6.28
C GLY A 120 -4.21 -8.94 4.80
N PHE A 121 -4.28 -7.80 4.11
CA PHE A 121 -3.78 -7.66 2.74
C PHE A 121 -2.24 -7.50 2.67
N LEU A 122 -1.55 -7.31 3.79
CA LEU A 122 -0.09 -7.35 3.86
C LEU A 122 0.36 -8.80 4.06
N GLN A 123 1.18 -9.31 3.14
CA GLN A 123 1.54 -10.72 3.09
C GLN A 123 3.06 -10.90 3.00
N THR A 124 3.55 -12.03 3.52
CA THR A 124 4.98 -12.37 3.40
C THR A 124 5.32 -12.92 2.02
N ASN A 125 4.43 -13.75 1.47
CA ASN A 125 4.63 -14.40 0.17
C ASN A 125 3.49 -13.99 -0.76
N VAL A 126 3.82 -13.22 -1.79
CA VAL A 126 2.89 -12.83 -2.85
C VAL A 126 3.47 -13.32 -4.17
N SER A 127 2.69 -14.07 -4.92
CA SER A 127 3.13 -14.74 -6.15
C SER A 127 3.15 -13.85 -7.36
N GLU A 128 2.41 -12.75 -7.36
CA GLU A 128 2.26 -11.84 -8.51
C GLU A 128 2.70 -10.42 -8.16
N ASP A 129 3.32 -9.73 -9.12
CA ASP A 129 3.48 -8.27 -9.06
C ASP A 129 2.13 -7.62 -9.39
N LEU A 130 1.32 -7.44 -8.35
CA LEU A 130 0.00 -6.85 -8.48
C LEU A 130 0.04 -5.46 -9.15
N VAL A 131 1.05 -4.65 -8.84
CA VAL A 131 1.18 -3.30 -9.42
C VAL A 131 1.35 -3.40 -10.94
N GLU A 132 2.17 -4.34 -11.41
CA GLU A 132 2.33 -4.59 -12.84
C GLU A 132 1.02 -5.07 -13.47
N THR A 133 0.33 -6.02 -12.83
CA THR A 133 -0.96 -6.53 -13.32
C THR A 133 -2.00 -5.42 -13.41
N LEU A 134 -2.11 -4.55 -12.42
CA LEU A 134 -3.00 -3.40 -12.43
C LEU A 134 -2.63 -2.39 -13.52
N PHE A 135 -1.33 -2.09 -13.67
CA PHE A 135 -0.86 -1.18 -14.70
C PHE A 135 -1.18 -1.69 -16.11
N GLN A 136 -0.98 -2.98 -16.38
CA GLN A 136 -1.31 -3.58 -17.68
C GLN A 136 -2.81 -3.52 -17.99
N LYS A 137 -3.66 -3.78 -16.99
CA LYS A 137 -5.12 -3.64 -17.14
C LYS A 137 -5.51 -2.20 -17.44
N LEU A 138 -4.99 -1.22 -16.68
CA LEU A 138 -5.23 0.21 -16.91
C LEU A 138 -4.77 0.63 -18.32
N ASN A 139 -3.59 0.19 -18.73
CA ASN A 139 -3.06 0.48 -20.06
C ASN A 139 -3.85 -0.20 -21.19
N SER A 140 -4.59 -1.26 -20.89
CA SER A 140 -5.53 -1.92 -21.82
C SER A 140 -6.93 -1.27 -21.82
N GLY A 141 -7.12 -0.16 -21.11
CA GLY A 141 -8.40 0.57 -21.04
C GLY A 141 -9.42 -0.05 -20.07
N ILE A 142 -8.96 -0.93 -19.15
CA ILE A 142 -9.80 -1.50 -18.09
C ILE A 142 -9.75 -0.58 -16.89
N SER A 143 -10.91 -0.13 -16.41
CA SER A 143 -11.01 0.65 -15.17
C SER A 143 -10.84 -0.26 -13.95
N ILE A 144 -10.11 0.21 -12.95
CA ILE A 144 -9.92 -0.51 -11.68
C ILE A 144 -10.74 0.19 -10.60
N VAL A 145 -11.55 -0.57 -9.89
CA VAL A 145 -12.22 -0.14 -8.66
C VAL A 145 -11.56 -0.84 -7.49
N LEU A 146 -11.13 -0.09 -6.49
CA LEU A 146 -10.54 -0.61 -5.27
C LEU A 146 -11.58 -0.58 -4.15
N GLU A 147 -11.95 -1.75 -3.66
CA GLU A 147 -12.88 -1.92 -2.54
C GLU A 147 -12.09 -2.15 -1.25
N PHE A 148 -12.32 -1.30 -0.27
CA PHE A 148 -11.57 -1.33 1.00
C PHE A 148 -12.15 -2.31 2.05
N GLY A 149 -13.41 -2.75 1.90
CA GLY A 149 -14.06 -3.65 2.86
C GLY A 149 -14.05 -3.08 4.29
N ILE A 150 -13.59 -3.89 5.26
CA ILE A 150 -13.46 -3.46 6.67
C ILE A 150 -12.39 -2.38 6.88
N TYR A 151 -11.50 -2.15 5.92
CA TYR A 151 -10.43 -1.15 6.02
C TYR A 151 -10.88 0.25 5.61
N GLY A 152 -12.11 0.43 5.09
CA GLY A 152 -12.64 1.72 4.64
C GLY A 152 -12.73 2.78 5.73
N ASP A 153 -12.90 2.37 7.00
CA ASP A 153 -12.92 3.27 8.15
C ASP A 153 -11.55 3.40 8.84
N SER A 154 -10.54 2.67 8.38
CA SER A 154 -9.18 2.77 8.88
C SER A 154 -8.39 3.78 8.07
N LEU A 155 -8.30 5.02 8.56
CA LEU A 155 -7.54 6.08 7.89
C LEU A 155 -6.09 5.66 7.55
N PRO A 156 -5.32 5.01 8.46
CA PRO A 156 -3.97 4.55 8.12
C PRO A 156 -3.96 3.51 6.98
N ALA A 157 -4.89 2.54 6.98
CA ALA A 157 -4.94 1.54 5.93
C ALA A 157 -5.32 2.14 4.57
N TYR A 158 -6.31 3.03 4.59
CA TYR A 158 -6.76 3.72 3.39
C TYR A 158 -5.65 4.59 2.79
N MET A 159 -5.04 5.47 3.59
CA MET A 159 -3.94 6.33 3.13
C MET A 159 -2.74 5.51 2.64
N PHE A 160 -2.39 4.44 3.36
CA PHE A 160 -1.30 3.55 2.96
C PHE A 160 -1.53 2.96 1.58
N VAL A 161 -2.67 2.34 1.35
CA VAL A 161 -2.96 1.66 0.08
C VAL A 161 -3.11 2.64 -1.07
N ALA A 162 -3.83 3.75 -0.86
CA ALA A 162 -3.99 4.79 -1.87
C ALA A 162 -2.63 5.35 -2.31
N ASN A 163 -1.76 5.70 -1.36
CA ASN A 163 -0.43 6.21 -1.64
C ASN A 163 0.48 5.14 -2.29
N TYR A 164 0.50 3.93 -1.74
CA TYR A 164 1.29 2.81 -2.24
C TYR A 164 1.01 2.52 -3.72
N LEU A 165 -0.27 2.37 -4.08
CA LEU A 165 -0.68 2.08 -5.45
C LEU A 165 -0.46 3.27 -6.38
N THR A 166 -0.88 4.46 -5.99
CA THR A 166 -0.76 5.67 -6.82
C THR A 166 0.70 5.95 -7.19
N ARG A 167 1.62 5.90 -6.21
CA ARG A 167 3.04 6.12 -6.47
C ARG A 167 3.61 5.11 -7.45
N ARG A 168 3.32 3.83 -7.27
CA ARG A 168 3.88 2.76 -8.11
C ARG A 168 3.30 2.75 -9.51
N ILE A 169 2.00 2.93 -9.63
CA ILE A 169 1.33 3.06 -10.94
C ILE A 169 1.86 4.30 -11.67
N HIS A 170 1.99 5.44 -10.97
CA HIS A 170 2.57 6.64 -11.55
C HIS A 170 4.01 6.43 -12.02
N HIS A 171 4.86 5.76 -11.23
CA HIS A 171 6.22 5.44 -11.66
C HIS A 171 6.25 4.57 -12.92
N ARG A 172 5.37 3.55 -13.02
CA ARG A 172 5.24 2.72 -14.23
C ARG A 172 4.78 3.56 -15.42
N TYR A 173 3.80 4.42 -15.18
CA TYR A 173 3.27 5.34 -16.19
C TYR A 173 4.38 6.24 -16.76
N VAL A 174 5.13 6.92 -15.90
CA VAL A 174 6.25 7.80 -16.30
C VAL A 174 7.34 7.00 -17.03
N ALA A 175 7.70 5.82 -16.51
CA ALA A 175 8.71 4.98 -17.16
C ALA A 175 8.28 4.56 -18.58
N THR A 176 7.01 4.18 -18.77
CA THR A 176 6.46 3.81 -20.08
C THR A 176 6.43 5.01 -21.03
N LYS A 177 5.99 6.17 -20.53
CA LYS A 177 5.97 7.41 -21.30
C LYS A 177 7.36 7.83 -21.76
N ASN A 178 8.38 7.73 -20.89
CA ASN A 178 9.76 8.03 -21.25
C ASN A 178 10.32 7.09 -22.32
N LYS A 179 9.94 5.80 -22.30
CA LYS A 179 10.31 4.85 -23.37
C LYS A 179 9.66 5.25 -24.70
N ALA A 180 8.39 5.65 -24.69
CA ALA A 180 7.68 6.10 -25.87
C ALA A 180 8.33 7.35 -26.50
N PHE A 181 8.76 8.32 -25.70
CA PHE A 181 9.53 9.48 -26.18
C PHE A 181 10.86 9.09 -26.83
N GLY A 182 11.48 8.00 -26.41
CA GLY A 182 12.68 7.43 -27.01
C GLY A 182 12.41 6.50 -28.22
N ASN A 183 11.19 6.47 -28.75
CA ASN A 183 10.74 5.54 -29.81
C ASN A 183 10.94 4.04 -29.44
N GLN A 184 10.86 3.70 -28.16
CA GLN A 184 11.04 2.34 -27.63
C GLN A 184 9.73 1.73 -27.13
N GLY A 185 8.59 2.08 -27.73
CA GLY A 185 7.28 1.57 -27.39
C GLY A 185 6.17 2.59 -27.60
N ASP A 186 4.95 2.18 -27.32
CA ASP A 186 3.75 3.01 -27.44
C ASP A 186 3.54 3.90 -26.20
N GLU A 187 2.91 5.05 -26.40
CA GLU A 187 2.52 5.94 -25.33
C GLU A 187 1.42 5.27 -24.48
N PRO A 188 1.52 5.30 -23.14
CA PRO A 188 0.50 4.70 -22.28
C PRO A 188 -0.82 5.46 -22.37
N ASN A 189 -1.94 4.76 -22.20
CA ASN A 189 -3.26 5.36 -22.16
C ASN A 189 -3.36 6.40 -21.03
N PRO A 190 -4.10 7.52 -21.23
CA PRO A 190 -4.32 8.49 -20.17
C PRO A 190 -4.91 7.84 -18.91
N LEU A 191 -4.37 8.20 -17.74
CA LEU A 191 -4.81 7.69 -16.45
C LEU A 191 -5.52 8.80 -15.66
N MET A 192 -6.73 8.49 -15.18
CA MET A 192 -7.45 9.31 -14.21
C MET A 192 -7.55 8.51 -12.89
N ILE A 193 -7.19 9.14 -11.77
CA ILE A 193 -7.35 8.59 -10.44
C ILE A 193 -8.45 9.38 -9.74
N VAL A 194 -9.49 8.67 -9.28
CA VAL A 194 -10.59 9.24 -8.52
C VAL A 194 -10.50 8.71 -7.09
N ILE A 195 -10.49 9.60 -6.12
CA ILE A 195 -10.46 9.27 -4.69
C ILE A 195 -11.80 9.71 -4.10
N GLU A 196 -12.60 8.74 -3.69
CA GLU A 196 -13.82 9.00 -2.95
C GLU A 196 -13.48 9.39 -1.50
N GLU A 197 -14.36 10.15 -0.86
CA GLU A 197 -14.16 10.61 0.52
C GLU A 197 -12.82 11.33 0.74
N ALA A 198 -12.33 12.03 -0.28
CA ALA A 198 -11.02 12.71 -0.25
C ALA A 198 -10.86 13.68 0.95
N HIS A 199 -11.97 14.18 1.50
CA HIS A 199 -11.96 15.01 2.70
C HIS A 199 -11.33 14.34 3.91
N LYS A 200 -11.35 12.98 3.98
CA LYS A 200 -10.68 12.22 5.04
C LYS A 200 -9.15 12.35 5.01
N PHE A 201 -8.58 12.78 3.87
CA PHE A 201 -7.12 12.97 3.68
C PHE A 201 -6.69 14.42 3.67
N LEU A 202 -7.65 15.31 3.35
CA LEU A 202 -7.40 16.73 3.16
C LEU A 202 -7.76 17.55 4.40
N ASP A 203 -7.92 16.88 5.54
CA ASP A 203 -8.17 17.55 6.82
C ASP A 203 -6.97 18.44 7.16
N PRO A 204 -7.13 19.75 7.25
CA PRO A 204 -6.03 20.66 7.54
C PRO A 204 -5.40 20.47 8.92
N GLU A 205 -6.04 19.71 9.82
CA GLU A 205 -5.50 19.38 11.15
C GLU A 205 -4.57 18.15 11.12
N ILE A 206 -4.50 17.42 9.99
CA ILE A 206 -3.68 16.20 9.83
C ILE A 206 -2.45 16.46 8.95
N SER A 207 -2.37 17.61 8.27
CA SER A 207 -1.29 17.98 7.35
C SER A 207 -0.14 18.73 8.04
#